data_40f18ffcfb755ecd4ff3a471d45aa1f5
#
_entry.id   40f18ffcfb755ecd4ff3a471d45aa1f5
#
_cell.length_a   1.000
_cell.length_b   1.000
_cell.length_c   1.000
_cell.angle_alpha   90.00
_cell.angle_beta   90.00
_cell.angle_gamma   90.00
#
_symmetry.space_group_name_H-M   'P 1'
#
loop_
_entity.id
_entity.type
_entity.pdbx_description
1 polymer ?
#
loop_
_entity_poly.entity_id
_entity_poly.type
_entity_poly.pdbx_seq_one_letter_code
_entity_poly.pdbx_strand_id
1 'polypeptide(L)'
;MKYASTKGLLVAACATLISACSTDDAADRTPLASGKVEVSLRAELPESRAQIAVDETNGRFSGSWEATDAMTVYANGETSQFTFDADAKVFKGQLTAASQDWTYQAVYPAVEAAPLAIPFGAARTQKGSNFNGAYDPLVSAPVTHAASEPGKTPAGDAVTFGLKRLTAILALTFTTDDATVKSEKVKSVTLTADGKPIAAQSFDITLADQTGALNADGQSSTVTLSYQPGSEPTAASVKAYINVPAA
;
A
#
# COMPACT_ATOMS: atom_id res chain seq x y z
N MET A 1 8.03 -44.26 79.48
CA MET A 1 9.07 -45.23 79.03
C MET A 1 9.28 -45.16 77.52
N LYS A 2 10.54 -44.92 77.13
CA LYS A 2 11.19 -45.23 75.84
C LYS A 2 10.67 -44.53 74.59
N TYR A 3 11.31 -43.53 74.11
CA TYR A 3 12.28 -43.31 73.03
C TYR A 3 12.07 -44.13 71.74
N ALA A 4 11.90 -43.41 70.61
CA ALA A 4 12.72 -43.70 69.43
C ALA A 4 12.72 -42.45 68.51
N SER A 5 13.92 -41.97 68.31
CA SER A 5 14.33 -40.92 67.38
C SER A 5 14.45 -41.55 65.98
N THR A 6 13.98 -40.86 64.93
CA THR A 6 14.46 -41.15 63.57
C THR A 6 14.75 -39.84 62.85
N LYS A 7 16.01 -39.67 62.54
CA LYS A 7 16.58 -38.57 61.76
C LYS A 7 16.18 -38.79 60.30
N GLY A 8 15.50 -37.88 59.70
CA GLY A 8 15.26 -37.83 58.23
C GLY A 8 16.08 -36.72 57.60
N LEU A 9 16.87 -37.13 56.64
CA LEU A 9 17.87 -36.40 55.88
C LEU A 9 17.23 -35.33 55.00
N LEU A 10 17.62 -34.07 55.19
CA LEU A 10 17.21 -32.97 54.35
C LEU A 10 18.13 -32.90 53.11
N VAL A 11 17.63 -33.30 51.94
CA VAL A 11 18.33 -33.04 50.69
C VAL A 11 17.88 -31.73 50.14
N ALA A 12 18.72 -30.71 50.19
CA ALA A 12 18.55 -29.43 49.54
C ALA A 12 18.89 -29.54 48.08
N ALA A 13 17.88 -29.58 47.22
CA ALA A 13 18.05 -29.41 45.81
C ALA A 13 18.13 -27.90 45.46
N CYS A 14 19.35 -27.42 45.20
CA CYS A 14 19.57 -26.12 44.59
C CYS A 14 19.05 -26.14 43.13
N ALA A 15 17.87 -25.63 42.90
CA ALA A 15 17.42 -25.29 41.56
C ALA A 15 18.01 -23.93 41.18
N THR A 16 19.04 -23.92 40.37
CA THR A 16 19.55 -22.72 39.71
C THR A 16 18.54 -22.27 38.67
N LEU A 17 17.79 -21.22 39.03
CA LEU A 17 16.98 -20.49 38.07
C LEU A 17 17.90 -19.68 37.14
N ILE A 18 18.13 -20.19 35.96
CA ILE A 18 18.71 -19.39 34.89
C ILE A 18 17.59 -18.47 34.39
N SER A 19 17.58 -17.23 34.91
CA SER A 19 16.80 -16.15 34.29
C SER A 19 17.44 -15.81 32.93
N ALA A 20 16.99 -16.43 31.90
CA ALA A 20 17.17 -15.90 30.55
C ALA A 20 16.25 -14.67 30.44
N CYS A 21 16.80 -13.46 30.63
CA CYS A 21 16.20 -12.25 30.17
C CYS A 21 16.19 -12.29 28.63
N SER A 22 15.14 -12.85 28.04
CA SER A 22 14.73 -12.44 26.71
C SER A 22 13.87 -11.19 26.91
N THR A 23 14.44 -10.03 26.62
CA THR A 23 13.65 -8.82 26.36
C THR A 23 12.96 -9.04 25.02
N ASP A 24 11.93 -9.89 25.05
CA ASP A 24 10.94 -9.91 23.99
C ASP A 24 9.98 -8.74 24.27
N ASP A 25 10.01 -7.78 23.40
CA ASP A 25 8.97 -6.78 23.25
C ASP A 25 7.66 -7.49 22.86
N ALA A 26 7.01 -8.10 23.86
CA ALA A 26 5.73 -8.80 23.71
C ALA A 26 4.54 -7.84 23.88
N ALA A 27 4.74 -6.56 23.61
CA ALA A 27 3.67 -5.59 23.63
C ALA A 27 3.05 -5.48 22.22
N ASP A 28 1.81 -5.89 22.14
CA ASP A 28 0.88 -5.63 21.02
C ASP A 28 0.90 -6.59 19.83
N ARG A 29 1.03 -7.89 20.07
CA ARG A 29 0.69 -8.89 19.04
C ARG A 29 -0.80 -9.24 19.16
N THR A 30 -1.59 -8.73 18.23
CA THR A 30 -2.95 -9.27 18.01
C THR A 30 -2.84 -10.79 17.83
N PRO A 31 -3.63 -11.62 18.57
CA PRO A 31 -3.57 -13.07 18.41
C PRO A 31 -3.80 -13.46 16.96
N LEU A 32 -2.84 -14.13 16.33
CA LEU A 32 -2.96 -14.62 14.97
C LEU A 32 -4.02 -15.73 14.92
N ALA A 33 -4.83 -15.75 13.88
CA ALA A 33 -5.70 -16.89 13.59
C ALA A 33 -4.84 -18.16 13.44
N SER A 34 -5.34 -19.31 13.89
CA SER A 34 -4.60 -20.58 13.84
C SER A 34 -4.06 -20.84 12.42
N GLY A 35 -2.76 -21.07 12.31
CA GLY A 35 -2.07 -21.32 11.03
C GLY A 35 -1.69 -20.07 10.23
N LYS A 36 -2.00 -18.86 10.68
CA LYS A 36 -1.55 -17.61 10.07
C LYS A 36 -0.22 -17.17 10.66
N VAL A 37 0.59 -16.53 9.82
CA VAL A 37 1.86 -15.89 10.19
C VAL A 37 1.86 -14.44 9.73
N GLU A 38 2.44 -13.57 10.53
CA GLU A 38 2.66 -12.19 10.13
C GLU A 38 3.80 -12.11 9.13
N VAL A 39 3.59 -11.38 8.05
CA VAL A 39 4.57 -11.17 6.99
C VAL A 39 4.78 -9.68 6.81
N SER A 40 6.05 -9.28 6.72
CA SER A 40 6.45 -7.90 6.44
C SER A 40 7.07 -7.83 5.05
N LEU A 41 6.61 -6.87 4.24
CA LEU A 41 7.04 -6.67 2.87
C LEU A 41 7.44 -5.22 2.64
N ARG A 42 8.45 -4.98 1.82
CA ARG A 42 8.79 -3.63 1.34
C ARG A 42 8.29 -3.43 -0.07
N ALA A 43 7.88 -2.23 -0.36
CA ALA A 43 7.51 -1.85 -1.72
C ALA A 43 8.27 -0.61 -2.13
N GLU A 44 9.06 -0.77 -3.19
CA GLU A 44 9.68 0.35 -3.87
C GLU A 44 8.73 0.91 -4.90
N LEU A 45 8.69 2.21 -4.94
CA LEU A 45 7.80 2.93 -5.79
C LEU A 45 8.44 3.23 -7.13
N PRO A 46 7.69 3.07 -8.22
CA PRO A 46 8.08 3.75 -9.42
C PRO A 46 8.17 5.24 -9.08
N GLU A 47 9.12 5.96 -9.64
CA GLU A 47 9.51 7.34 -9.28
C GLU A 47 8.35 8.37 -9.17
N SER A 48 7.19 7.97 -8.59
CA SER A 48 6.05 8.87 -8.30
C SER A 48 4.98 8.22 -7.45
N ARG A 49 4.48 8.87 -6.40
CA ARG A 49 3.41 8.39 -5.53
C ARG A 49 2.64 9.34 -4.64
N ALA A 50 1.71 8.75 -3.84
CA ALA A 50 0.63 9.17 -2.95
C ALA A 50 0.67 10.58 -2.36
N GLN A 51 1.80 11.07 -1.92
CA GLN A 51 2.11 12.49 -1.87
C GLN A 51 3.15 12.78 -2.94
N ILE A 52 2.71 13.21 -4.08
CA ILE A 52 3.62 13.59 -5.16
C ILE A 52 4.12 15.00 -4.89
N ALA A 53 5.39 15.11 -4.54
CA ALA A 53 6.14 16.31 -4.80
C ALA A 53 6.67 16.21 -6.24
N VAL A 54 6.21 17.10 -7.09
CA VAL A 54 6.77 17.21 -8.44
C VAL A 54 8.05 18.04 -8.33
N ASP A 55 9.18 17.41 -8.64
CA ASP A 55 10.37 18.18 -8.99
C ASP A 55 10.16 18.74 -10.40
N GLU A 56 9.63 19.94 -10.47
CA GLU A 56 9.32 20.63 -11.73
C GLU A 56 10.58 20.85 -12.59
N THR A 57 11.77 20.79 -11.97
CA THR A 57 13.06 20.99 -12.66
C THR A 57 13.46 19.77 -13.47
N ASN A 58 13.18 18.58 -12.95
CA ASN A 58 13.62 17.32 -13.56
C ASN A 58 12.45 16.47 -14.08
N GLY A 59 11.20 16.90 -13.91
CA GLY A 59 10.01 16.16 -14.29
C GLY A 59 9.83 14.85 -13.48
N ARG A 60 10.52 14.74 -12.33
CA ARG A 60 10.46 13.56 -11.48
C ARG A 60 9.40 13.71 -10.42
N PHE A 61 8.78 12.61 -10.12
CA PHE A 61 7.84 12.52 -9.02
C PHE A 61 8.53 11.81 -7.86
N SER A 62 8.55 12.39 -6.68
CA SER A 62 8.97 11.71 -5.45
C SER A 62 7.76 11.47 -4.56
N GLY A 63 7.71 10.37 -3.86
CA GLY A 63 6.61 10.04 -2.97
C GLY A 63 7.04 9.21 -1.78
N SER A 64 6.20 9.20 -0.73
CA SER A 64 6.36 8.37 0.46
C SER A 64 5.06 7.63 0.76
N TRP A 65 5.12 6.45 1.42
CA TRP A 65 3.95 5.72 1.88
C TRP A 65 3.35 6.41 3.11
N GLU A 66 2.03 6.42 3.20
CA GLU A 66 1.31 6.92 4.37
C GLU A 66 0.74 5.74 5.18
N ALA A 67 0.49 5.94 6.47
CA ALA A 67 -0.05 4.90 7.35
C ALA A 67 -1.42 4.35 6.92
N THR A 68 -2.13 5.07 6.05
CA THR A 68 -3.41 4.63 5.47
C THR A 68 -3.25 3.84 4.19
N ASP A 69 -2.03 3.77 3.63
CA ASP A 69 -1.78 3.03 2.40
C ASP A 69 -1.90 1.52 2.66
N ALA A 70 -2.59 0.85 1.75
CA ALA A 70 -2.74 -0.60 1.78
C ALA A 70 -2.61 -1.18 0.38
N MET A 71 -2.07 -2.38 0.30
CA MET A 71 -1.98 -3.16 -0.93
C MET A 71 -2.60 -4.54 -0.74
N THR A 72 -3.06 -5.12 -1.81
CA THR A 72 -3.44 -6.53 -1.86
C THR A 72 -2.25 -7.35 -2.29
N VAL A 73 -1.89 -8.34 -1.47
CA VAL A 73 -0.79 -9.27 -1.73
C VAL A 73 -1.35 -10.64 -2.07
N TYR A 74 -0.88 -11.18 -3.16
CA TYR A 74 -1.12 -12.55 -3.63
C TYR A 74 0.10 -13.39 -3.30
N ALA A 75 -0.09 -14.49 -2.58
CA ALA A 75 0.99 -15.37 -2.20
C ALA A 75 0.51 -16.82 -2.18
N ASN A 76 1.13 -17.69 -2.99
CA ASN A 76 0.84 -19.14 -3.03
C ASN A 76 -0.66 -19.48 -3.17
N GLY A 77 -1.40 -18.69 -3.95
CA GLY A 77 -2.85 -18.86 -4.16
C GLY A 77 -3.73 -18.24 -3.07
N GLU A 78 -3.15 -17.64 -2.07
CA GLU A 78 -3.86 -16.86 -1.05
C GLU A 78 -3.80 -15.36 -1.38
N THR A 79 -4.81 -14.62 -0.95
CA THR A 79 -4.88 -13.16 -1.08
C THR A 79 -5.08 -12.55 0.30
N SER A 80 -4.32 -11.51 0.60
CA SER A 80 -4.43 -10.79 1.86
C SER A 80 -4.14 -9.29 1.68
N GLN A 81 -4.78 -8.47 2.51
CA GLN A 81 -4.49 -7.04 2.57
C GLN A 81 -3.31 -6.79 3.50
N PHE A 82 -2.38 -5.96 3.05
CA PHE A 82 -1.22 -5.50 3.78
C PHE A 82 -1.31 -4.00 3.95
N THR A 83 -1.15 -3.51 5.18
CA THR A 83 -1.20 -2.09 5.52
C THR A 83 0.19 -1.56 5.82
N PHE A 84 0.47 -0.33 5.44
CA PHE A 84 1.78 0.28 5.67
C PHE A 84 1.96 0.67 7.13
N ASP A 85 3.03 0.14 7.73
CA ASP A 85 3.53 0.53 9.03
C ASP A 85 4.56 1.65 8.83
N ALA A 86 4.19 2.86 9.25
CA ALA A 86 5.00 4.06 9.04
C ALA A 86 6.28 4.07 9.91
N ASP A 87 6.27 3.40 11.04
CA ASP A 87 7.42 3.31 11.95
C ASP A 87 8.45 2.29 11.43
N ALA A 88 7.98 1.10 11.06
CA ALA A 88 8.83 0.04 10.52
C ALA A 88 9.19 0.23 9.03
N LYS A 89 8.50 1.12 8.29
CA LYS A 89 8.66 1.35 6.85
C LYS A 89 8.44 0.10 6.00
N VAL A 90 7.48 -0.72 6.40
CA VAL A 90 7.08 -1.96 5.72
C VAL A 90 5.57 -2.07 5.63
N PHE A 91 5.08 -2.90 4.72
CA PHE A 91 3.70 -3.35 4.70
C PHE A 91 3.56 -4.62 5.51
N LYS A 92 2.60 -4.67 6.43
CA LYS A 92 2.33 -5.80 7.30
C LYS A 92 0.97 -6.42 6.98
N GLY A 93 0.93 -7.74 6.96
CA GLY A 93 -0.27 -8.52 6.74
C GLY A 93 -0.11 -9.96 7.24
N GLN A 94 -1.13 -10.77 7.05
CA GLN A 94 -1.14 -12.15 7.51
C GLN A 94 -1.37 -13.11 6.35
N LEU A 95 -0.56 -14.15 6.27
CA LEU A 95 -0.70 -15.24 5.31
C LEU A 95 -0.72 -16.58 6.03
N THR A 96 -1.28 -17.62 5.39
CA THR A 96 -1.22 -18.99 5.92
C THR A 96 0.21 -19.48 5.83
N ALA A 97 0.75 -20.05 6.92
CA ALA A 97 2.08 -20.64 6.93
C ALA A 97 2.23 -21.68 5.81
N ALA A 98 3.35 -21.63 5.09
CA ALA A 98 3.63 -22.52 3.97
C ALA A 98 4.91 -23.33 4.22
N SER A 99 4.91 -24.57 3.74
CA SER A 99 6.10 -25.46 3.76
C SER A 99 6.93 -25.39 2.49
N GLN A 100 6.60 -24.47 1.58
CA GLN A 100 7.23 -24.29 0.28
C GLN A 100 7.69 -22.85 0.11
N ASP A 101 8.50 -22.59 -0.91
CA ASP A 101 8.88 -21.23 -1.28
C ASP A 101 7.66 -20.35 -1.52
N TRP A 102 7.79 -19.11 -1.13
CA TRP A 102 6.74 -18.11 -1.28
C TRP A 102 6.92 -17.37 -2.59
N THR A 103 5.86 -17.28 -3.39
CA THR A 103 5.83 -16.40 -4.55
C THR A 103 4.80 -15.32 -4.29
N TYR A 104 5.27 -14.08 -4.20
CA TYR A 104 4.48 -12.91 -3.90
C TYR A 104 4.26 -12.07 -5.14
N GLN A 105 3.06 -11.52 -5.28
CA GLN A 105 2.75 -10.36 -6.14
C GLN A 105 1.89 -9.38 -5.37
N ALA A 106 1.93 -8.11 -5.75
CA ALA A 106 1.17 -7.06 -5.09
C ALA A 106 0.43 -6.15 -6.07
N VAL A 107 -0.71 -5.65 -5.63
CA VAL A 107 -1.50 -4.61 -6.31
C VAL A 107 -1.77 -3.48 -5.34
N TYR A 108 -1.52 -2.25 -5.76
CA TYR A 108 -1.88 -1.02 -5.03
C TYR A 108 -2.77 -0.12 -5.91
N PRO A 109 -3.71 0.59 -5.31
CA PRO A 109 -4.20 0.47 -3.94
C PRO A 109 -4.83 -0.92 -3.69
N ALA A 110 -5.10 -1.24 -2.41
CA ALA A 110 -5.72 -2.51 -2.06
C ALA A 110 -7.07 -2.66 -2.75
N VAL A 111 -7.30 -3.84 -3.30
CA VAL A 111 -8.53 -4.24 -3.99
C VAL A 111 -9.08 -5.52 -3.39
N GLU A 112 -10.34 -5.82 -3.62
CA GLU A 112 -10.88 -7.14 -3.29
C GLU A 112 -10.27 -8.21 -4.22
N ALA A 113 -10.31 -9.46 -3.76
CA ALA A 113 -9.58 -10.56 -4.41
C ALA A 113 -10.01 -10.86 -5.86
N ALA A 114 -11.24 -10.58 -6.22
CA ALA A 114 -11.75 -10.76 -7.57
C ALA A 114 -13.07 -9.97 -7.76
N PRO A 115 -13.25 -9.25 -8.86
CA PRO A 115 -12.26 -8.96 -9.90
C PRO A 115 -11.18 -7.99 -9.41
N LEU A 116 -9.97 -8.07 -10.00
CA LEU A 116 -8.89 -7.13 -9.75
C LEU A 116 -9.17 -5.81 -10.46
N ALA A 117 -9.96 -4.97 -9.83
CA ALA A 117 -10.46 -3.75 -10.43
C ALA A 117 -10.37 -2.59 -9.44
N ILE A 118 -9.75 -1.50 -9.86
CA ILE A 118 -9.63 -0.26 -9.09
C ILE A 118 -10.70 0.71 -9.58
N PRO A 119 -11.46 1.38 -8.70
CA PRO A 119 -12.39 2.41 -9.12
C PRO A 119 -11.68 3.49 -9.95
N PHE A 120 -12.13 3.72 -11.18
CA PHE A 120 -11.47 4.65 -12.11
C PHE A 120 -12.47 5.61 -12.77
N GLY A 121 -13.44 6.05 -11.99
CA GLY A 121 -14.55 6.87 -12.45
C GLY A 121 -14.15 8.26 -12.96
N ALA A 122 -15.09 8.88 -13.65
CA ALA A 122 -14.93 10.23 -14.19
C ALA A 122 -14.94 11.33 -13.09
N ALA A 123 -15.53 11.06 -11.93
CA ALA A 123 -15.51 11.96 -10.79
C ALA A 123 -14.39 11.56 -9.82
N ARG A 124 -13.44 12.46 -9.61
CA ARG A 124 -12.29 12.23 -8.73
C ARG A 124 -12.10 13.37 -7.74
N THR A 125 -11.32 13.14 -6.70
CA THR A 125 -11.04 14.13 -5.66
C THR A 125 -9.54 14.31 -5.44
N GLN A 126 -9.17 15.53 -5.05
CA GLN A 126 -7.79 15.88 -4.68
C GLN A 126 -7.82 16.80 -3.45
N LYS A 127 -6.84 16.69 -2.58
CA LYS A 127 -6.66 17.58 -1.43
C LYS A 127 -5.54 18.57 -1.72
N GLY A 128 -5.91 19.82 -1.93
CA GLY A 128 -4.96 20.88 -2.27
C GLY A 128 -4.09 20.51 -3.49
N SER A 129 -2.79 20.57 -3.34
CA SER A 129 -1.82 20.22 -4.38
C SER A 129 -1.31 18.77 -4.28
N ASN A 130 -1.97 17.92 -3.50
CA ASN A 130 -1.53 16.53 -3.30
C ASN A 130 -2.25 15.60 -4.28
N PHE A 131 -1.49 14.71 -4.90
CA PHE A 131 -2.04 13.63 -5.72
C PHE A 131 -2.86 12.65 -4.86
N ASN A 132 -3.93 12.10 -5.41
CA ASN A 132 -4.70 11.06 -4.74
C ASN A 132 -4.32 9.67 -5.27
N GLY A 133 -3.56 8.91 -4.47
CA GLY A 133 -3.07 7.57 -4.82
C GLY A 133 -4.16 6.52 -5.01
N ALA A 134 -5.38 6.77 -4.54
CA ALA A 134 -6.51 5.85 -4.75
C ALA A 134 -6.83 5.59 -6.23
N TYR A 135 -6.38 6.46 -7.13
CA TYR A 135 -6.57 6.31 -8.58
C TYR A 135 -5.29 5.88 -9.31
N ASP A 136 -4.26 5.40 -8.59
CA ASP A 136 -2.96 5.06 -9.15
C ASP A 136 -2.70 3.54 -9.12
N PRO A 137 -3.16 2.77 -10.11
CA PRO A 137 -2.95 1.34 -10.16
C PRO A 137 -1.47 1.00 -10.35
N LEU A 138 -0.91 0.35 -9.34
CA LEU A 138 0.45 -0.19 -9.37
C LEU A 138 0.40 -1.71 -9.22
N VAL A 139 1.30 -2.42 -9.89
CA VAL A 139 1.42 -3.88 -9.80
C VAL A 139 2.88 -4.28 -9.70
N SER A 140 3.19 -5.33 -8.94
CA SER A 140 4.53 -5.89 -8.88
C SER A 140 4.71 -7.04 -9.86
N ALA A 141 5.98 -7.29 -10.28
CA ALA A 141 6.35 -8.58 -10.78
C ALA A 141 6.26 -9.65 -9.67
N PRO A 142 6.14 -10.94 -10.01
CA PRO A 142 6.29 -12.02 -9.04
C PRO A 142 7.68 -11.98 -8.40
N VAL A 143 7.73 -12.13 -7.07
CA VAL A 143 8.98 -12.24 -6.31
C VAL A 143 8.93 -13.53 -5.52
N THR A 144 9.90 -14.42 -5.75
CA THR A 144 10.02 -15.68 -5.00
C THR A 144 11.03 -15.53 -3.87
N HIS A 145 10.65 -16.00 -2.69
CA HIS A 145 11.49 -16.02 -1.50
C HIS A 145 11.45 -17.42 -0.88
N ALA A 146 12.64 -17.97 -0.63
CA ALA A 146 12.77 -19.31 -0.04
C ALA A 146 12.18 -19.34 1.37
N ALA A 147 11.45 -20.38 1.69
CA ALA A 147 11.02 -20.65 3.06
C ALA A 147 12.23 -21.05 3.89
N SER A 148 12.50 -20.36 4.98
CA SER A 148 13.62 -20.66 5.87
C SER A 148 13.43 -21.97 6.64
N GLU A 149 12.17 -22.27 6.99
CA GLU A 149 11.74 -23.51 7.63
C GLU A 149 10.27 -23.79 7.28
N PRO A 150 9.83 -25.07 7.24
CA PRO A 150 8.42 -25.39 7.04
C PRO A 150 7.53 -24.73 8.09
N GLY A 151 6.48 -24.04 7.64
CA GLY A 151 5.52 -23.39 8.52
C GLY A 151 5.96 -22.10 9.20
N LYS A 152 7.12 -21.54 8.81
CA LYS A 152 7.61 -20.25 9.31
C LYS A 152 7.61 -19.20 8.19
N THR A 153 7.52 -17.94 8.61
CA THR A 153 7.79 -16.81 7.72
C THR A 153 9.22 -16.87 7.21
N PRO A 154 9.48 -16.39 5.99
CA PRO A 154 10.84 -16.19 5.52
C PRO A 154 11.61 -15.38 6.57
N ALA A 155 12.75 -15.93 7.06
CA ALA A 155 13.51 -15.29 8.10
C ALA A 155 14.20 -14.03 7.58
N GLY A 156 14.06 -12.95 8.31
CA GLY A 156 15.02 -11.86 8.39
C GLY A 156 14.75 -10.67 7.49
N ASP A 157 14.74 -10.81 6.20
CA ASP A 157 14.63 -9.66 5.31
C ASP A 157 13.25 -9.57 4.66
N ALA A 158 12.64 -8.39 4.74
CA ALA A 158 11.39 -8.13 4.05
C ALA A 158 11.58 -8.30 2.53
N VAL A 159 10.69 -9.07 1.90
CA VAL A 159 10.62 -9.12 0.44
C VAL A 159 10.38 -7.72 -0.09
N THR A 160 11.14 -7.32 -1.10
CA THR A 160 10.99 -6.01 -1.72
C THR A 160 10.32 -6.15 -3.08
N PHE A 161 9.21 -5.43 -3.27
CA PHE A 161 8.54 -5.30 -4.56
C PHE A 161 9.02 -4.07 -5.31
N GLY A 162 9.42 -4.23 -6.57
CA GLY A 162 9.42 -3.13 -7.54
C GLY A 162 8.01 -2.98 -8.12
N LEU A 163 7.36 -1.86 -7.87
CA LEU A 163 6.02 -1.60 -8.40
C LEU A 163 6.08 -0.89 -9.75
N LYS A 164 5.25 -1.35 -10.69
CA LYS A 164 5.06 -0.75 -12.01
C LYS A 164 3.73 -0.02 -12.04
N ARG A 165 3.73 1.22 -12.52
CA ARG A 165 2.48 1.98 -12.77
C ARG A 165 1.82 1.50 -14.06
N LEU A 166 0.49 1.34 -14.00
CA LEU A 166 -0.32 0.93 -15.13
C LEU A 166 -1.01 2.09 -15.86
N THR A 167 -0.89 3.30 -15.30
CA THR A 167 -1.48 4.53 -15.85
C THR A 167 -0.41 5.60 -16.04
N ALA A 168 -0.74 6.66 -16.73
CA ALA A 168 0.05 7.89 -16.76
C ALA A 168 -0.60 8.95 -15.86
N ILE A 169 0.22 9.81 -15.25
CA ILE A 169 -0.27 10.95 -14.47
C ILE A 169 -0.06 12.23 -15.28
N LEU A 170 -1.14 12.94 -15.54
CA LEU A 170 -1.08 14.30 -16.06
C LEU A 170 -0.95 15.25 -14.89
N ALA A 171 0.18 15.95 -14.80
CA ALA A 171 0.41 17.04 -13.86
C ALA A 171 0.14 18.35 -14.56
N LEU A 172 -0.95 19.00 -14.21
CA LEU A 172 -1.40 20.24 -14.83
C LEU A 172 -1.22 21.40 -13.85
N THR A 173 -0.63 22.48 -14.33
CA THR A 173 -0.51 23.73 -13.57
C THR A 173 -1.21 24.85 -14.32
N PHE A 174 -2.14 25.50 -13.65
CA PHE A 174 -2.83 26.68 -14.17
C PHE A 174 -2.51 27.89 -13.31
N THR A 175 -2.25 29.01 -13.93
CA THR A 175 -1.94 30.26 -13.24
C THR A 175 -2.70 31.42 -13.88
N THR A 176 -3.04 32.45 -13.08
CA THR A 176 -3.53 33.72 -13.60
C THR A 176 -2.99 34.86 -12.76
N ASP A 177 -2.65 35.96 -13.42
CA ASP A 177 -2.26 37.24 -12.79
C ASP A 177 -3.42 38.25 -12.76
N ASP A 178 -4.60 37.88 -13.30
CA ASP A 178 -5.79 38.76 -13.28
C ASP A 178 -6.17 39.08 -11.84
N ALA A 179 -6.11 40.35 -11.49
CA ALA A 179 -6.36 40.84 -10.13
C ALA A 179 -7.78 40.53 -9.64
N THR A 180 -8.74 40.38 -10.56
CA THR A 180 -10.14 40.12 -10.23
C THR A 180 -10.38 38.69 -9.78
N VAL A 181 -9.71 37.70 -10.40
CA VAL A 181 -9.99 36.27 -10.16
C VAL A 181 -8.89 35.51 -9.46
N LYS A 182 -7.67 36.06 -9.35
CA LYS A 182 -6.51 35.31 -8.78
C LYS A 182 -6.71 34.88 -7.32
N SER A 183 -7.58 35.55 -6.56
CA SER A 183 -7.90 35.21 -5.17
C SER A 183 -9.07 34.23 -5.05
N GLU A 184 -9.81 34.00 -6.15
CA GLU A 184 -10.96 33.12 -6.15
C GLU A 184 -10.54 31.66 -5.95
N LYS A 185 -11.42 30.89 -5.29
CA LYS A 185 -11.19 29.46 -5.03
C LYS A 185 -11.63 28.61 -6.22
N VAL A 186 -10.72 27.77 -6.71
CA VAL A 186 -11.02 26.79 -7.77
C VAL A 186 -11.56 25.52 -7.14
N LYS A 187 -12.79 25.16 -7.45
CA LYS A 187 -13.48 24.00 -6.91
C LYS A 187 -13.18 22.70 -7.68
N SER A 188 -12.97 22.83 -8.98
CA SER A 188 -12.70 21.65 -9.82
C SER A 188 -11.94 22.02 -11.10
N VAL A 189 -11.31 20.99 -11.67
CA VAL A 189 -10.69 21.01 -13.01
C VAL A 189 -11.30 19.89 -13.82
N THR A 190 -11.74 20.16 -15.02
CA THR A 190 -12.27 19.16 -15.95
C THR A 190 -11.31 18.96 -17.11
N LEU A 191 -10.91 17.70 -17.33
CA LEU A 191 -10.15 17.26 -18.48
C LEU A 191 -11.08 16.54 -19.45
N THR A 192 -11.03 16.91 -20.72
CA THR A 192 -11.74 16.20 -21.79
C THR A 192 -10.75 15.75 -22.85
N ALA A 193 -10.78 14.46 -23.18
CA ALA A 193 -10.01 13.87 -24.26
C ALA A 193 -10.87 13.76 -25.52
N ASP A 194 -10.29 14.07 -26.68
CA ASP A 194 -11.01 13.97 -27.94
C ASP A 194 -11.08 12.50 -28.40
N GLY A 195 -12.30 11.96 -28.41
CA GLY A 195 -12.64 10.66 -29.01
C GLY A 195 -12.09 9.42 -28.28
N LYS A 196 -11.40 9.55 -27.14
CA LYS A 196 -10.88 8.38 -26.38
C LYS A 196 -11.35 8.41 -24.93
N PRO A 197 -11.77 7.27 -24.37
CA PRO A 197 -12.11 7.20 -22.96
C PRO A 197 -10.83 7.35 -22.08
N ILE A 198 -10.95 8.17 -21.04
CA ILE A 198 -9.91 8.38 -20.01
C ILE A 198 -10.38 8.02 -18.61
N ALA A 199 -11.63 7.58 -18.48
CA ALA A 199 -12.23 7.03 -17.28
C ALA A 199 -13.21 5.92 -17.64
N ALA A 200 -13.52 5.05 -16.69
CA ALA A 200 -14.51 4.00 -16.75
C ALA A 200 -15.02 3.69 -15.35
N GLN A 201 -15.97 2.77 -15.19
CA GLN A 201 -16.37 2.31 -13.86
C GLN A 201 -15.17 1.82 -13.04
N SER A 202 -14.26 1.07 -13.69
CA SER A 202 -13.03 0.57 -13.10
C SER A 202 -11.87 0.53 -14.10
N PHE A 203 -10.67 0.36 -13.55
CA PHE A 203 -9.46 -0.04 -14.25
C PHE A 203 -9.17 -1.49 -13.87
N ASP A 204 -9.32 -2.39 -14.81
CA ASP A 204 -9.19 -3.83 -14.60
C ASP A 204 -7.72 -4.23 -14.75
N ILE A 205 -7.23 -5.07 -13.83
CA ILE A 205 -5.81 -5.45 -13.75
C ILE A 205 -5.67 -6.93 -14.09
N THR A 206 -4.73 -7.23 -14.99
CA THR A 206 -4.28 -8.59 -15.29
C THR A 206 -2.93 -8.80 -14.60
N LEU A 207 -2.96 -9.52 -13.48
CA LEU A 207 -1.78 -9.70 -12.62
C LEU A 207 -0.65 -10.47 -13.32
N ALA A 208 -0.99 -11.53 -14.04
CA ALA A 208 -0.01 -12.38 -14.73
C ALA A 208 0.85 -11.59 -15.74
N ASP A 209 0.24 -10.68 -16.48
CA ASP A 209 0.91 -9.89 -17.53
C ASP A 209 1.39 -8.53 -17.01
N GLN A 210 1.05 -8.18 -15.78
CA GLN A 210 1.30 -6.86 -15.20
C GLN A 210 0.77 -5.74 -16.10
N THR A 211 -0.45 -5.92 -16.59
CA THR A 211 -1.15 -4.98 -17.47
C THR A 211 -2.49 -4.59 -16.85
N GLY A 212 -3.13 -3.60 -17.45
CA GLY A 212 -4.48 -3.22 -17.09
C GLY A 212 -5.12 -2.38 -18.18
N ALA A 213 -6.44 -2.31 -18.14
CA ALA A 213 -7.23 -1.57 -19.11
C ALA A 213 -8.48 -0.97 -18.44
N LEU A 214 -9.05 0.05 -19.07
CA LEU A 214 -10.35 0.55 -18.69
C LEU A 214 -11.41 -0.53 -18.91
N ASN A 215 -12.27 -0.73 -17.90
CA ASN A 215 -13.47 -1.55 -18.08
C ASN A 215 -14.33 -1.01 -19.22
N ALA A 216 -15.07 -1.89 -19.89
CA ALA A 216 -15.97 -1.50 -20.98
C ALA A 216 -17.16 -0.65 -20.49
N ASP A 217 -17.54 -0.82 -19.22
CA ASP A 217 -18.68 -0.14 -18.62
C ASP A 217 -18.32 1.25 -18.08
N GLY A 218 -19.23 2.20 -18.26
CA GLY A 218 -19.10 3.56 -17.74
C GLY A 218 -17.93 4.37 -18.31
N GLN A 219 -17.49 4.03 -19.52
CA GLN A 219 -16.43 4.78 -20.19
C GLN A 219 -16.80 6.25 -20.41
N SER A 220 -15.84 7.13 -20.16
CA SER A 220 -15.97 8.57 -20.32
C SER A 220 -14.70 9.17 -20.91
N SER A 221 -14.86 10.07 -21.86
CA SER A 221 -13.77 10.91 -22.36
C SER A 221 -13.51 12.15 -21.46
N THR A 222 -14.25 12.29 -20.35
CA THR A 222 -14.13 13.42 -19.44
C THR A 222 -13.87 12.96 -18.02
N VAL A 223 -12.94 13.61 -17.34
CA VAL A 223 -12.68 13.49 -15.90
C VAL A 223 -12.83 14.82 -15.25
N THR A 224 -13.61 14.89 -14.17
CA THR A 224 -13.71 16.06 -13.29
C THR A 224 -13.01 15.76 -11.97
N LEU A 225 -11.94 16.50 -11.72
CA LEU A 225 -11.20 16.48 -10.45
C LEU A 225 -11.74 17.60 -9.57
N SER A 226 -12.37 17.24 -8.46
CA SER A 226 -12.88 18.19 -7.46
C SER A 226 -11.90 18.31 -6.30
N TYR A 227 -11.65 19.55 -5.86
CA TYR A 227 -10.86 19.75 -4.65
C TYR A 227 -11.72 19.52 -3.40
N GLN A 228 -11.13 18.90 -2.38
CA GLN A 228 -11.82 18.68 -1.11
C GLN A 228 -12.15 20.02 -0.45
N PRO A 229 -13.33 20.15 0.16
CA PRO A 229 -13.74 21.37 0.84
C PRO A 229 -12.70 21.86 1.86
N GLY A 230 -12.37 23.14 1.82
CA GLY A 230 -11.37 23.75 2.68
C GLY A 230 -9.92 23.56 2.23
N SER A 231 -9.68 22.83 1.13
CA SER A 231 -8.37 22.67 0.52
C SER A 231 -8.26 23.19 -0.91
N GLU A 232 -9.28 23.92 -1.36
CA GLU A 232 -9.36 24.47 -2.72
C GLU A 232 -8.20 25.47 -2.94
N PRO A 233 -7.42 25.30 -4.03
CA PRO A 233 -6.37 26.27 -4.38
C PRO A 233 -6.99 27.60 -4.84
N THR A 234 -6.22 28.66 -4.76
CA THR A 234 -6.60 29.93 -5.43
C THR A 234 -6.27 29.87 -6.91
N ALA A 235 -7.00 30.62 -7.71
CA ALA A 235 -6.77 30.68 -9.16
C ALA A 235 -5.38 31.21 -9.54
N ALA A 236 -4.69 31.90 -8.61
CA ALA A 236 -3.31 32.35 -8.81
C ALA A 236 -2.34 31.14 -9.07
N SER A 237 -2.62 29.97 -8.49
CA SER A 237 -1.83 28.75 -8.74
C SER A 237 -2.65 27.51 -8.42
N VAL A 238 -3.04 26.79 -9.45
CA VAL A 238 -3.82 25.56 -9.36
C VAL A 238 -2.97 24.40 -9.87
N LYS A 239 -2.79 23.36 -9.05
CA LYS A 239 -2.16 22.10 -9.46
C LYS A 239 -3.20 20.99 -9.48
N ALA A 240 -3.34 20.31 -10.60
CA ALA A 240 -4.26 19.18 -10.77
C ALA A 240 -3.49 17.93 -11.26
N TYR A 241 -3.73 16.80 -10.64
CA TYR A 241 -3.12 15.52 -11.00
C TYR A 241 -4.20 14.53 -11.40
N ILE A 242 -4.18 14.10 -12.65
CA ILE A 242 -5.20 13.23 -13.22
C ILE A 242 -4.53 12.00 -13.82
N ASN A 243 -4.86 10.80 -13.29
CA ASN A 243 -4.46 9.56 -13.93
C ASN A 243 -5.28 9.33 -15.19
N VAL A 244 -4.58 8.88 -16.23
CA VAL A 244 -5.18 8.47 -17.51
C VAL A 244 -4.59 7.13 -17.91
N PRO A 245 -5.26 6.30 -18.72
CA PRO A 245 -4.69 5.07 -19.25
C PRO A 245 -3.34 5.35 -19.90
N ALA A 246 -2.36 4.47 -19.68
CA ALA A 246 -1.12 4.51 -20.44
C ALA A 246 -1.42 4.17 -21.92
N ALA A 247 -0.77 4.86 -22.85
CA ALA A 247 -0.97 4.64 -24.28
C ALA A 247 -0.27 3.34 -24.75
#